data_dad73789f192551c96d535652aa4633c
#
_entry.id   dad73789f192551c96d535652aa4633c
#
_cell.length_a   1.000
_cell.length_b   1.000
_cell.length_c   1.000
_cell.angle_alpha   90.00
_cell.angle_beta   90.00
_cell.angle_gamma   90.00
#
_symmetry.space_group_name_H-M   'P 1'
#
loop_
_entity.id
_entity.type
_entity.pdbx_description
1 polymer ?
#
loop_
_entity_poly.entity_id
_entity_poly.type
_entity_poly.pdbx_seq_one_letter_code
_entity_poly.pdbx_strand_id
1 'polypeptide(L)'
;MGRRQIATLARFTLLEAWRTRLPWLFVIALALVFGAAYFVHQLAITESARMQTAFSAAASRLVAVFVLSLYILTSLVREFNDKGLELTLSFALRRADYVLGRFLGFLLIAVVMALLAGVPQMMLASVPAALQWISSLALELIIIAALSVFCILTFTQLMPAASFVAGFYLLARAMTAIQLISSSAIVGETTLSQRVIGSVIDGLALVLPALDQFTRSAWLVDSAAGWAAIGSCAVQALIYTALLIAAAMFDFYRRNL
;
A
#
# COMPACT_ATOMS: atom_id res chain seq x y z
N MET A 1 28.82 2.68 -11.80
CA MET A 1 28.89 3.12 -10.40
C MET A 1 27.51 3.10 -9.72
N GLY A 2 26.43 3.51 -10.36
CA GLY A 2 25.09 3.64 -9.76
C GLY A 2 24.52 2.39 -9.04
N ARG A 3 24.69 1.16 -9.57
CA ARG A 3 24.11 -0.05 -8.95
C ARG A 3 24.60 -0.32 -7.52
N ARG A 4 25.88 -0.08 -7.22
CA ARG A 4 26.40 -0.26 -5.84
C ARG A 4 25.85 0.80 -4.89
N GLN A 5 25.70 2.02 -5.35
CA GLN A 5 25.17 3.14 -4.57
C GLN A 5 23.68 2.92 -4.24
N ILE A 6 22.89 2.48 -5.22
CA ILE A 6 21.47 2.12 -5.03
C ILE A 6 21.32 1.00 -3.99
N ALA A 7 22.11 -0.08 -4.10
CA ALA A 7 22.08 -1.19 -3.13
C ALA A 7 22.48 -0.75 -1.72
N THR A 8 23.47 0.15 -1.59
CA THR A 8 23.90 0.69 -0.29
C THR A 8 22.80 1.52 0.34
N LEU A 9 22.13 2.39 -0.42
CA LEU A 9 20.98 3.18 0.05
C LEU A 9 19.81 2.29 0.48
N ALA A 10 19.47 1.27 -0.31
CA ALA A 10 18.41 0.33 0.04
C ALA A 10 18.72 -0.42 1.34
N ARG A 11 19.96 -0.88 1.53
CA ARG A 11 20.41 -1.52 2.77
C ARG A 11 20.35 -0.55 3.96
N PHE A 12 20.72 0.69 3.75
CA PHE A 12 20.66 1.71 4.80
C PHE A 12 19.22 1.98 5.24
N THR A 13 18.27 2.09 4.29
CA THR A 13 16.84 2.24 4.57
C THR A 13 16.29 1.06 5.37
N LEU A 14 16.71 -0.16 5.04
CA LEU A 14 16.30 -1.36 5.79
C LEU A 14 16.83 -1.36 7.22
N LEU A 15 18.09 -0.98 7.41
CA LEU A 15 18.70 -0.86 8.74
C LEU A 15 18.05 0.25 9.57
N GLU A 16 17.69 1.37 8.95
CA GLU A 16 16.95 2.45 9.56
C GLU A 16 15.60 1.96 10.07
N ALA A 17 14.84 1.22 9.25
CA ALA A 17 13.56 0.63 9.63
C ALA A 17 13.69 -0.29 10.87
N TRP A 18 14.74 -1.09 10.89
CA TRP A 18 15.00 -1.98 12.03
C TRP A 18 15.32 -1.20 13.31
N ARG A 19 16.13 -0.15 13.21
CA ARG A 19 16.54 0.69 14.35
C ARG A 19 15.42 1.58 14.89
N THR A 20 14.48 2.01 14.06
CA THR A 20 13.30 2.82 14.44
C THR A 20 12.21 2.02 15.15
N ARG A 21 12.46 0.74 15.46
CA ARG A 21 11.49 -0.16 16.10
C ARG A 21 10.21 -0.39 15.27
N LEU A 22 10.21 -0.03 13.99
CA LEU A 22 9.09 -0.28 13.09
C LEU A 22 8.58 -1.74 13.15
N PRO A 23 9.44 -2.77 13.07
CA PRO A 23 8.98 -4.16 13.13
C PRO A 23 8.22 -4.47 14.42
N TRP A 24 8.68 -3.95 15.56
CA TRP A 24 8.02 -4.16 16.85
C TRP A 24 6.66 -3.48 16.93
N LEU A 25 6.55 -2.23 16.46
CA LEU A 25 5.28 -1.52 16.39
C LEU A 25 4.28 -2.27 15.50
N PHE A 26 4.75 -2.77 14.35
CA PHE A 26 3.93 -3.54 13.44
C PHE A 26 3.47 -4.88 14.04
N VAL A 27 4.37 -5.62 14.69
CA VAL A 27 4.03 -6.89 15.37
C VAL A 27 3.03 -6.66 16.51
N ILE A 28 3.19 -5.60 17.32
CA ILE A 28 2.23 -5.24 18.38
C ILE A 28 0.86 -4.92 17.76
N ALA A 29 0.83 -4.13 16.68
CA ALA A 29 -0.41 -3.79 16.00
C ALA A 29 -1.10 -5.05 15.42
N LEU A 30 -0.33 -5.97 14.83
CA LEU A 30 -0.87 -7.26 14.38
C LEU A 30 -1.40 -8.10 15.55
N ALA A 31 -0.68 -8.16 16.67
CA ALA A 31 -1.14 -8.89 17.86
C ALA A 31 -2.48 -8.35 18.37
N LEU A 32 -2.67 -7.02 18.36
CA LEU A 32 -3.94 -6.39 18.70
C LEU A 32 -5.06 -6.77 17.70
N VAL A 33 -4.75 -6.77 16.41
CA VAL A 33 -5.73 -7.20 15.36
C VAL A 33 -6.15 -8.65 15.58
N PHE A 34 -5.20 -9.55 15.83
CA PHE A 34 -5.51 -10.96 16.06
C PHE A 34 -6.23 -11.19 17.39
N GLY A 35 -5.91 -10.42 18.43
CA GLY A 35 -6.67 -10.41 19.69
C GLY A 35 -8.12 -9.99 19.47
N ALA A 36 -8.35 -8.91 18.69
CA ALA A 36 -9.69 -8.48 18.32
C ALA A 36 -10.41 -9.51 17.44
N ALA A 37 -9.71 -10.13 16.49
CA ALA A 37 -10.28 -11.19 15.65
C ALA A 37 -10.71 -12.42 16.46
N TYR A 38 -9.91 -12.78 17.48
CA TYR A 38 -10.30 -13.85 18.43
C TYR A 38 -11.54 -13.48 19.23
N PHE A 39 -11.66 -12.23 19.67
CA PHE A 39 -12.86 -11.74 20.33
C PHE A 39 -14.09 -11.80 19.43
N VAL A 40 -13.95 -11.41 18.15
CA VAL A 40 -15.02 -11.55 17.14
C VAL A 40 -15.44 -13.01 16.98
N HIS A 41 -14.48 -13.95 17.00
CA HIS A 41 -14.77 -15.38 16.93
C HIS A 41 -15.66 -15.86 18.10
N GLN A 42 -15.43 -15.33 19.31
CA GLN A 42 -16.22 -15.70 20.48
C GLN A 42 -17.65 -15.13 20.47
N LEU A 43 -17.86 -14.00 19.79
CA LEU A 43 -19.17 -13.35 19.69
C LEU A 43 -20.04 -13.92 18.56
N ALA A 44 -19.44 -14.47 17.53
CA ALA A 44 -20.16 -14.96 16.37
C ALA A 44 -20.83 -16.32 16.67
N ILE A 45 -22.15 -16.37 16.56
CA ILE A 45 -22.94 -17.59 16.80
C ILE A 45 -22.87 -18.55 15.61
N THR A 46 -22.83 -18.00 14.38
CA THR A 46 -22.74 -18.74 13.14
C THR A 46 -21.52 -18.30 12.33
N GLU A 47 -20.85 -19.22 11.65
CA GLU A 47 -19.70 -18.95 10.77
C GLU A 47 -18.53 -18.18 11.45
N SER A 48 -18.33 -18.43 12.74
CA SER A 48 -17.33 -17.70 13.56
C SER A 48 -15.92 -17.71 12.95
N ALA A 49 -15.48 -18.83 12.38
CA ALA A 49 -14.18 -18.96 11.74
C ALA A 49 -14.06 -18.11 10.47
N ARG A 50 -15.14 -18.03 9.65
CA ARG A 50 -15.16 -17.18 8.45
C ARG A 50 -15.09 -15.70 8.80
N MET A 51 -15.86 -15.27 9.81
CA MET A 51 -15.86 -13.89 10.30
C MET A 51 -14.50 -13.50 10.87
N GLN A 52 -13.90 -14.39 11.68
CA GLN A 52 -12.55 -14.18 12.22
C GLN A 52 -11.51 -13.99 11.12
N THR A 53 -11.49 -14.88 10.12
CA THR A 53 -10.55 -14.82 9.02
C THR A 53 -10.75 -13.56 8.18
N ALA A 54 -11.99 -13.22 7.83
CA ALA A 54 -12.30 -12.02 7.05
C ALA A 54 -11.91 -10.74 7.78
N PHE A 55 -12.21 -10.65 9.09
CA PHE A 55 -11.86 -9.50 9.92
C PHE A 55 -10.35 -9.37 10.08
N SER A 56 -9.64 -10.46 10.43
CA SER A 56 -8.18 -10.44 10.60
C SER A 56 -7.47 -10.04 9.31
N ALA A 57 -7.91 -10.55 8.16
CA ALA A 57 -7.36 -10.21 6.86
C ALA A 57 -7.57 -8.73 6.51
N ALA A 58 -8.79 -8.20 6.69
CA ALA A 58 -9.10 -6.81 6.41
C ALA A 58 -8.34 -5.84 7.34
N ALA A 59 -8.33 -6.12 8.64
CA ALA A 59 -7.70 -5.28 9.64
C ALA A 59 -6.17 -5.30 9.52
N SER A 60 -5.54 -6.47 9.34
CA SER A 60 -4.08 -6.58 9.17
C SER A 60 -3.59 -5.87 7.91
N ARG A 61 -4.35 -5.91 6.80
CA ARG A 61 -4.08 -5.14 5.60
C ARG A 61 -4.10 -3.63 5.87
N LEU A 62 -5.18 -3.12 6.51
CA LEU A 62 -5.29 -1.70 6.85
C LEU A 62 -4.11 -1.25 7.71
N VAL A 63 -3.79 -2.01 8.76
CA VAL A 63 -2.63 -1.73 9.62
C VAL A 63 -1.33 -1.72 8.81
N ALA A 64 -1.12 -2.68 7.92
CA ALA A 64 0.08 -2.72 7.09
C ALA A 64 0.21 -1.49 6.19
N VAL A 65 -0.87 -1.08 5.51
CA VAL A 65 -0.89 0.09 4.64
C VAL A 65 -0.59 1.38 5.43
N PHE A 66 -1.29 1.61 6.53
CA PHE A 66 -1.11 2.84 7.32
C PHE A 66 0.25 2.90 8.01
N VAL A 67 0.72 1.80 8.60
CA VAL A 67 2.03 1.76 9.26
C VAL A 67 3.15 1.99 8.24
N LEU A 68 3.10 1.33 7.08
CA LEU A 68 4.09 1.52 6.02
C LEU A 68 4.09 2.95 5.49
N SER A 69 2.92 3.49 5.14
CA SER A 69 2.82 4.85 4.59
C SER A 69 3.34 5.90 5.57
N LEU A 70 2.90 5.85 6.83
CA LEU A 70 3.38 6.77 7.88
C LEU A 70 4.89 6.64 8.11
N TYR A 71 5.43 5.43 8.11
CA TYR A 71 6.86 5.21 8.22
C TYR A 71 7.63 5.87 7.08
N ILE A 72 7.23 5.65 5.83
CA ILE A 72 7.89 6.23 4.66
C ILE A 72 7.85 7.75 4.71
N LEU A 73 6.67 8.31 4.99
CA LEU A 73 6.47 9.75 5.07
C LEU A 73 7.32 10.38 6.19
N THR A 74 7.32 9.79 7.39
CA THR A 74 8.09 10.31 8.53
C THR A 74 9.60 10.16 8.34
N SER A 75 10.07 9.05 7.74
CA SER A 75 11.48 8.82 7.43
C SER A 75 12.00 9.88 6.47
N LEU A 76 11.27 10.13 5.37
CA LEU A 76 11.68 11.11 4.36
C LEU A 76 11.55 12.56 4.85
N VAL A 77 10.50 12.91 5.60
CA VAL A 77 10.38 14.27 6.22
C VAL A 77 11.54 14.54 7.16
N ARG A 78 11.93 13.56 7.97
CA ARG A 78 13.09 13.71 8.86
C ARG A 78 14.37 13.96 8.06
N GLU A 79 14.58 13.21 6.97
CA GLU A 79 15.76 13.38 6.12
C GLU A 79 15.81 14.76 5.45
N PHE A 80 14.65 15.33 5.08
CA PHE A 80 14.57 16.70 4.58
C PHE A 80 14.91 17.74 5.66
N ASN A 81 14.35 17.57 6.87
CA ASN A 81 14.55 18.53 7.97
C ASN A 81 15.98 18.51 8.51
N ASP A 82 16.62 17.36 8.55
CA ASP A 82 17.98 17.18 9.09
C ASP A 82 19.08 17.56 8.07
N LYS A 83 18.72 18.16 6.91
CA LYS A 83 19.63 18.44 5.79
C LYS A 83 20.42 17.22 5.31
N GLY A 84 19.98 16.04 5.67
CA GLY A 84 20.59 14.77 5.25
C GLY A 84 20.59 14.60 3.75
N LEU A 85 19.59 15.17 3.07
CA LEU A 85 19.47 15.17 1.62
C LEU A 85 20.58 15.99 0.97
N GLU A 86 20.91 17.19 1.49
CA GLU A 86 22.00 18.02 0.97
C GLU A 86 23.35 17.32 1.13
N LEU A 87 23.58 16.68 2.30
CA LEU A 87 24.77 15.87 2.55
C LEU A 87 24.85 14.68 1.59
N THR A 88 23.76 13.98 1.38
CA THR A 88 23.72 12.79 0.51
C THR A 88 23.95 13.16 -0.96
N LEU A 89 23.42 14.31 -1.40
CA LEU A 89 23.62 14.81 -2.77
C LEU A 89 25.02 15.43 -2.97
N SER A 90 25.70 15.88 -1.91
CA SER A 90 27.09 16.36 -1.99
C SER A 90 28.09 15.24 -2.37
N PHE A 91 27.75 13.97 -2.16
CA PHE A 91 28.54 12.79 -2.53
C PHE A 91 28.43 12.39 -4.01
N ALA A 92 28.18 13.32 -4.92
CA ALA A 92 28.08 13.08 -6.36
C ALA A 92 27.08 11.98 -6.77
N LEU A 93 25.98 11.83 -5.99
CA LEU A 93 24.88 10.95 -6.31
C LEU A 93 23.94 11.63 -7.31
N ARG A 94 23.55 10.87 -8.34
CA ARG A 94 22.48 11.33 -9.24
C ARG A 94 21.15 11.32 -8.48
N ARG A 95 20.33 12.36 -8.67
CA ARG A 95 18.99 12.46 -8.04
C ARG A 95 18.14 11.21 -8.27
N ALA A 96 18.21 10.62 -9.48
CA ALA A 96 17.52 9.37 -9.78
C ALA A 96 18.01 8.18 -8.95
N ASP A 97 19.34 8.04 -8.77
CA ASP A 97 19.92 6.93 -7.99
C ASP A 97 19.50 7.01 -6.52
N TYR A 98 19.32 8.23 -5.98
CA TYR A 98 18.79 8.45 -4.64
C TYR A 98 17.33 7.98 -4.52
N VAL A 99 16.42 8.46 -5.39
CA VAL A 99 15.00 8.09 -5.34
C VAL A 99 14.82 6.57 -5.51
N LEU A 100 15.52 5.99 -6.50
CA LEU A 100 15.45 4.54 -6.73
C LEU A 100 16.03 3.74 -5.57
N GLY A 101 17.13 4.19 -4.97
CA GLY A 101 17.75 3.51 -3.82
C GLY A 101 16.85 3.50 -2.59
N ARG A 102 16.25 4.65 -2.27
CA ARG A 102 15.26 4.77 -1.18
C ARG A 102 14.01 3.94 -1.45
N PHE A 103 13.46 4.04 -2.66
CA PHE A 103 12.28 3.25 -3.03
C PHE A 103 12.54 1.74 -2.94
N LEU A 104 13.68 1.24 -3.42
CA LEU A 104 14.02 -0.18 -3.28
C LEU A 104 14.14 -0.61 -1.81
N GLY A 105 14.64 0.24 -0.93
CA GLY A 105 14.63 -0.02 0.51
C GLY A 105 13.21 -0.14 1.06
N PHE A 106 12.31 0.77 0.70
CA PHE A 106 10.90 0.72 1.11
C PHE A 106 10.15 -0.47 0.50
N LEU A 107 10.47 -0.87 -0.73
CA LEU A 107 9.94 -2.07 -1.36
C LEU A 107 10.30 -3.32 -0.55
N LEU A 108 11.56 -3.45 -0.12
CA LEU A 108 11.98 -4.57 0.74
C LEU A 108 11.22 -4.57 2.08
N ILE A 109 11.03 -3.41 2.69
CA ILE A 109 10.23 -3.28 3.92
C ILE A 109 8.78 -3.69 3.68
N ALA A 110 8.18 -3.28 2.56
CA ALA A 110 6.82 -3.66 2.17
C ALA A 110 6.66 -5.18 2.05
N VAL A 111 7.63 -5.86 1.41
CA VAL A 111 7.63 -7.33 1.29
C VAL A 111 7.76 -7.99 2.67
N VAL A 112 8.66 -7.52 3.53
CA VAL A 112 8.82 -8.05 4.90
C VAL A 112 7.53 -7.86 5.70
N MET A 113 6.88 -6.69 5.61
CA MET A 113 5.61 -6.44 6.30
C MET A 113 4.48 -7.35 5.78
N ALA A 114 4.42 -7.59 4.46
CA ALA A 114 3.45 -8.52 3.88
C ALA A 114 3.65 -9.96 4.39
N LEU A 115 4.90 -10.41 4.49
CA LEU A 115 5.23 -11.72 5.06
C LEU A 115 4.84 -11.80 6.53
N LEU A 116 5.17 -10.80 7.34
CA LEU A 116 4.81 -10.77 8.76
C LEU A 116 3.29 -10.76 8.98
N ALA A 117 2.53 -10.03 8.17
CA ALA A 117 1.07 -10.01 8.23
C ALA A 117 0.46 -11.35 7.78
N GLY A 118 1.11 -12.04 6.87
CA GLY A 118 0.61 -13.29 6.30
C GLY A 118 0.86 -14.53 7.15
N VAL A 119 1.93 -14.55 7.95
CA VAL A 119 2.25 -15.72 8.81
C VAL A 119 1.07 -16.12 9.70
N PRO A 120 0.41 -15.22 10.43
CA PRO A 120 -0.77 -15.60 11.22
C PRO A 120 -1.97 -16.04 10.37
N GLN A 121 -2.11 -15.55 9.13
CA GLN A 121 -3.20 -15.97 8.24
C GLN A 121 -3.06 -17.43 7.79
N MET A 122 -1.83 -17.98 7.75
CA MET A 122 -1.60 -19.40 7.46
C MET A 122 -2.17 -20.34 8.54
N MET A 123 -2.45 -19.82 9.74
CA MET A 123 -3.10 -20.59 10.81
C MET A 123 -4.62 -20.61 10.65
N LEU A 124 -5.19 -19.63 9.96
CA LEU A 124 -6.64 -19.45 9.81
C LEU A 124 -7.16 -19.96 8.46
N ALA A 125 -6.30 -20.06 7.44
CA ALA A 125 -6.65 -20.42 6.08
C ALA A 125 -5.69 -21.44 5.50
N SER A 126 -6.03 -22.03 4.35
CA SER A 126 -5.14 -22.94 3.64
C SER A 126 -3.86 -22.24 3.17
N VAL A 127 -2.72 -22.96 3.19
CA VAL A 127 -1.43 -22.41 2.79
C VAL A 127 -1.45 -21.79 1.39
N PRO A 128 -2.05 -22.39 0.34
CA PRO A 128 -2.13 -21.77 -0.97
C PRO A 128 -2.88 -20.44 -0.98
N ALA A 129 -4.00 -20.36 -0.25
CA ALA A 129 -4.79 -19.13 -0.13
C ALA A 129 -4.02 -18.03 0.60
N ALA A 130 -3.33 -18.40 1.70
CA ALA A 130 -2.49 -17.46 2.45
C ALA A 130 -1.33 -16.93 1.60
N LEU A 131 -0.65 -17.77 0.82
CA LEU A 131 0.42 -17.34 -0.09
C LEU A 131 -0.07 -16.38 -1.16
N GLN A 132 -1.25 -16.63 -1.73
CA GLN A 132 -1.85 -15.73 -2.70
C GLN A 132 -2.20 -14.37 -2.07
N TRP A 133 -2.76 -14.40 -0.86
CA TRP A 133 -3.08 -13.18 -0.13
C TRP A 133 -1.81 -12.38 0.24
N ILE A 134 -0.74 -13.04 0.70
CA ILE A 134 0.56 -12.42 1.00
C ILE A 134 1.15 -11.76 -0.24
N SER A 135 1.18 -12.48 -1.38
CA SER A 135 1.73 -11.94 -2.63
C SER A 135 0.94 -10.72 -3.10
N SER A 136 -0.39 -10.77 -3.01
CA SER A 136 -1.24 -9.64 -3.35
C SER A 136 -1.07 -8.46 -2.38
N LEU A 137 -0.91 -8.72 -1.08
CA LEU A 137 -0.61 -7.67 -0.08
C LEU A 137 0.74 -7.02 -0.37
N ALA A 138 1.76 -7.78 -0.72
CA ALA A 138 3.06 -7.23 -1.09
C ALA A 138 2.94 -6.27 -2.28
N LEU A 139 2.20 -6.64 -3.32
CA LEU A 139 1.95 -5.79 -4.49
C LEU A 139 1.19 -4.51 -4.12
N GLU A 140 0.17 -4.61 -3.28
CA GLU A 140 -0.59 -3.46 -2.77
C GLU A 140 0.32 -2.50 -1.99
N LEU A 141 1.14 -3.03 -1.08
CA LEU A 141 2.09 -2.25 -0.29
C LEU A 141 3.19 -1.59 -1.15
N ILE A 142 3.60 -2.20 -2.26
CA ILE A 142 4.54 -1.60 -3.22
C ILE A 142 3.92 -0.36 -3.90
N ILE A 143 2.66 -0.42 -4.31
CA ILE A 143 1.95 0.75 -4.85
C ILE A 143 1.89 1.87 -3.82
N ILE A 144 1.53 1.54 -2.58
CA ILE A 144 1.43 2.51 -1.48
C ILE A 144 2.79 3.10 -1.12
N ALA A 145 3.86 2.31 -1.17
CA ALA A 145 5.21 2.82 -0.98
C ALA A 145 5.60 3.83 -2.07
N ALA A 146 5.33 3.52 -3.34
CA ALA A 146 5.58 4.44 -4.45
C ALA A 146 4.76 5.74 -4.33
N LEU A 147 3.48 5.61 -3.96
CA LEU A 147 2.60 6.75 -3.72
C LEU A 147 3.11 7.63 -2.56
N SER A 148 3.54 7.02 -1.46
CA SER A 148 4.07 7.74 -0.30
C SER A 148 5.35 8.51 -0.64
N VAL A 149 6.26 7.90 -1.41
CA VAL A 149 7.47 8.57 -1.90
C VAL A 149 7.10 9.74 -2.83
N PHE A 150 6.19 9.55 -3.76
CA PHE A 150 5.70 10.62 -4.64
C PHE A 150 5.10 11.77 -3.83
N CYS A 151 4.17 11.47 -2.92
CA CYS A 151 3.49 12.51 -2.14
C CYS A 151 4.44 13.34 -1.29
N ILE A 152 5.43 12.73 -0.64
CA ILE A 152 6.36 13.50 0.20
C ILE A 152 7.34 14.33 -0.64
N LEU A 153 7.73 13.84 -1.80
CA LEU A 153 8.53 14.62 -2.73
C LEU A 153 7.75 15.80 -3.31
N THR A 154 6.44 15.71 -3.45
CA THR A 154 5.56 16.78 -3.95
C THR A 154 5.19 17.78 -2.84
N PHE A 155 4.68 17.32 -1.70
CA PHE A 155 4.13 18.18 -0.64
C PHE A 155 5.17 18.65 0.38
N THR A 156 6.29 17.96 0.58
CA THR A 156 7.35 18.22 1.58
C THR A 156 6.91 18.22 3.05
N GLN A 157 5.64 18.25 3.32
CA GLN A 157 5.06 18.28 4.66
C GLN A 157 4.33 16.98 4.96
N LEU A 158 4.43 16.51 6.22
CA LEU A 158 3.87 15.23 6.63
C LEU A 158 2.33 15.19 6.50
N MET A 159 1.65 16.21 7.02
CA MET A 159 0.18 16.21 7.11
C MET A 159 -0.53 16.16 5.74
N PRO A 160 -0.23 17.04 4.76
CA PRO A 160 -0.89 16.97 3.46
C PRO A 160 -0.52 15.68 2.71
N ALA A 161 0.73 15.21 2.81
CA ALA A 161 1.15 13.95 2.19
C ALA A 161 0.39 12.75 2.79
N ALA A 162 0.28 12.66 4.12
CA ALA A 162 -0.43 11.59 4.80
C ALA A 162 -1.93 11.60 4.48
N SER A 163 -2.56 12.78 4.45
CA SER A 163 -3.98 12.94 4.08
C SER A 163 -4.24 12.52 2.65
N PHE A 164 -3.34 12.88 1.72
CA PHE A 164 -3.47 12.48 0.32
C PHE A 164 -3.32 10.96 0.14
N VAL A 165 -2.30 10.35 0.75
CA VAL A 165 -2.10 8.89 0.68
C VAL A 165 -3.30 8.15 1.26
N ALA A 166 -3.80 8.58 2.42
CA ALA A 166 -4.98 7.97 3.05
C ALA A 166 -6.24 8.13 2.19
N GLY A 167 -6.51 9.33 1.70
CA GLY A 167 -7.66 9.61 0.83
C GLY A 167 -7.60 8.82 -0.49
N PHE A 168 -6.43 8.79 -1.13
CA PHE A 168 -6.22 8.01 -2.35
C PHE A 168 -6.46 6.51 -2.11
N TYR A 169 -5.91 5.97 -1.03
CA TYR A 169 -6.07 4.56 -0.68
C TYR A 169 -7.55 4.20 -0.45
N LEU A 170 -8.24 4.99 0.37
CA LEU A 170 -9.65 4.75 0.68
C LEU A 170 -10.53 4.88 -0.56
N LEU A 171 -10.29 5.90 -1.39
CA LEU A 171 -11.03 6.10 -2.63
C LEU A 171 -10.78 4.97 -3.63
N ALA A 172 -9.52 4.60 -3.88
CA ALA A 172 -9.16 3.51 -4.77
C ALA A 172 -9.75 2.16 -4.31
N ARG A 173 -9.90 1.96 -3.00
CA ARG A 173 -10.50 0.75 -2.42
C ARG A 173 -12.03 0.74 -2.50
N ALA A 174 -12.66 1.91 -2.41
CA ALA A 174 -14.12 2.04 -2.49
C ALA A 174 -14.65 2.11 -3.92
N MET A 175 -13.77 2.23 -4.93
CA MET A 175 -14.16 2.59 -6.30
C MET A 175 -15.13 1.62 -6.93
N THR A 176 -14.91 0.31 -6.79
CA THR A 176 -15.85 -0.69 -7.32
C THR A 176 -17.22 -0.65 -6.63
N ALA A 177 -17.25 -0.39 -5.31
CA ALA A 177 -18.51 -0.22 -4.59
C ALA A 177 -19.27 1.03 -5.09
N ILE A 178 -18.55 2.12 -5.33
CA ILE A 178 -19.13 3.35 -5.88
C ILE A 178 -19.67 3.13 -7.30
N GLN A 179 -18.92 2.42 -8.15
CA GLN A 179 -19.38 2.06 -9.51
C GLN A 179 -20.63 1.18 -9.49
N LEU A 180 -20.68 0.16 -8.61
CA LEU A 180 -21.85 -0.69 -8.46
C LEU A 180 -23.10 0.09 -8.00
N ILE A 181 -22.94 1.05 -7.09
CA ILE A 181 -24.04 1.93 -6.65
C ILE A 181 -24.50 2.80 -7.80
N SER A 182 -23.57 3.40 -8.56
CA SER A 182 -23.92 4.31 -9.66
C SER A 182 -24.60 3.59 -10.85
N SER A 183 -24.27 2.32 -11.06
CA SER A 183 -24.83 1.48 -12.13
C SER A 183 -26.09 0.70 -11.73
N SER A 184 -26.46 0.73 -10.44
CA SER A 184 -27.63 0.00 -9.95
C SER A 184 -28.93 0.65 -10.45
N ALA A 185 -29.84 -0.18 -10.97
CA ALA A 185 -31.15 0.21 -11.51
C ALA A 185 -32.11 0.88 -10.50
N ILE A 186 -31.71 0.99 -9.22
CA ILE A 186 -32.47 1.65 -8.15
C ILE A 186 -32.49 3.18 -8.36
N VAL A 187 -31.51 3.73 -9.07
CA VAL A 187 -31.44 5.14 -9.43
C VAL A 187 -32.16 5.30 -10.79
N GLY A 188 -33.49 5.22 -10.75
CA GLY A 188 -34.34 5.32 -11.93
C GLY A 188 -34.20 6.67 -12.65
N GLU A 189 -34.24 6.59 -13.98
CA GLU A 189 -34.23 7.64 -14.99
C GLU A 189 -32.92 8.43 -15.13
N THR A 190 -32.40 8.38 -16.34
CA THR A 190 -31.16 9.01 -16.81
C THR A 190 -31.27 10.55 -16.85
N THR A 191 -31.24 11.18 -15.69
CA THR A 191 -31.11 12.63 -15.59
C THR A 191 -29.70 13.05 -16.05
N LEU A 192 -29.56 14.24 -16.66
CA LEU A 192 -28.25 14.76 -17.11
C LEU A 192 -27.19 14.74 -16.00
N SER A 193 -27.61 15.01 -14.76
CA SER A 193 -26.73 14.94 -13.57
C SER A 193 -26.16 13.53 -13.33
N GLN A 194 -26.94 12.48 -13.55
CA GLN A 194 -26.47 11.09 -13.38
C GLN A 194 -25.46 10.69 -14.46
N ARG A 195 -25.63 11.13 -15.71
CA ARG A 195 -24.64 10.89 -16.76
C ARG A 195 -23.31 11.58 -16.45
N VAL A 196 -23.36 12.82 -15.94
CA VAL A 196 -22.15 13.55 -15.54
C VAL A 196 -21.46 12.84 -14.37
N ILE A 197 -22.21 12.46 -13.33
CA ILE A 197 -21.67 11.74 -12.17
C ILE A 197 -21.08 10.39 -12.60
N GLY A 198 -21.78 9.61 -13.44
CA GLY A 198 -21.28 8.36 -13.99
C GLY A 198 -19.97 8.55 -14.76
N SER A 199 -19.91 9.52 -15.66
CA SER A 199 -18.69 9.81 -16.44
C SER A 199 -17.51 10.24 -15.56
N VAL A 200 -17.77 10.98 -14.47
CA VAL A 200 -16.73 11.37 -13.49
C VAL A 200 -16.23 10.14 -12.74
N ILE A 201 -17.14 9.25 -12.30
CA ILE A 201 -16.80 8.01 -11.60
C ILE A 201 -15.98 7.09 -12.52
N ASP A 202 -16.38 6.93 -13.77
CA ASP A 202 -15.65 6.10 -14.74
C ASP A 202 -14.28 6.72 -15.08
N GLY A 203 -14.19 8.03 -15.18
CA GLY A 203 -12.92 8.74 -15.36
C GLY A 203 -11.98 8.55 -14.16
N LEU A 204 -12.50 8.64 -12.94
CA LEU A 204 -11.72 8.37 -11.73
C LEU A 204 -11.27 6.90 -11.66
N ALA A 205 -12.14 5.95 -12.03
CA ALA A 205 -11.81 4.52 -12.07
C ALA A 205 -10.72 4.18 -13.09
N LEU A 206 -10.60 4.98 -14.16
CA LEU A 206 -9.52 4.81 -15.13
C LEU A 206 -8.15 5.23 -14.56
N VAL A 207 -8.15 6.27 -13.72
CA VAL A 207 -6.93 6.86 -13.14
C VAL A 207 -6.48 6.15 -11.87
N LEU A 208 -7.42 5.63 -11.06
CA LEU A 208 -7.14 4.96 -9.80
C LEU A 208 -6.82 3.47 -10.01
N PRO A 209 -5.85 2.90 -9.28
CA PRO A 209 -5.66 1.46 -9.26
C PRO A 209 -6.89 0.78 -8.64
N ALA A 210 -7.32 -0.34 -9.21
CA ALA A 210 -8.43 -1.14 -8.67
C ALA A 210 -7.96 -1.93 -7.42
N LEU A 211 -7.69 -1.23 -6.30
CA LEU A 211 -7.16 -1.83 -5.08
C LEU A 211 -8.16 -2.79 -4.42
N ASP A 212 -9.43 -2.73 -4.77
CA ASP A 212 -10.44 -3.71 -4.35
C ASP A 212 -10.20 -5.12 -4.90
N GLN A 213 -9.46 -5.24 -6.01
CA GLN A 213 -9.05 -6.53 -6.57
C GLN A 213 -7.87 -7.14 -5.82
N PHE A 214 -7.10 -6.34 -5.07
CA PHE A 214 -6.00 -6.81 -4.25
C PHE A 214 -6.51 -7.30 -2.88
N THR A 215 -5.78 -8.24 -2.29
CA THR A 215 -5.99 -8.72 -0.91
C THR A 215 -7.46 -8.95 -0.54
N ARG A 216 -8.20 -9.64 -1.40
CA ARG A 216 -9.59 -9.99 -1.12
C ARG A 216 -9.66 -11.00 0.03
N SER A 217 -10.43 -10.67 1.08
CA SER A 217 -10.66 -11.58 2.20
C SER A 217 -11.35 -12.87 1.76
N ALA A 218 -12.15 -12.82 0.68
CA ALA A 218 -12.81 -13.96 0.09
C ALA A 218 -11.84 -15.08 -0.34
N TRP A 219 -10.60 -14.74 -0.72
CA TRP A 219 -9.60 -15.75 -1.09
C TRP A 219 -9.17 -16.62 0.08
N LEU A 220 -9.21 -16.10 1.31
CA LEU A 220 -8.88 -16.84 2.53
C LEU A 220 -10.09 -17.63 3.06
N VAL A 221 -11.31 -17.16 2.78
CA VAL A 221 -12.54 -17.67 3.35
C VAL A 221 -13.19 -18.76 2.48
N ASP A 222 -13.32 -18.48 1.18
CA ASP A 222 -14.08 -19.36 0.27
C ASP A 222 -13.16 -20.33 -0.51
N SER A 223 -12.23 -19.79 -1.27
CA SER A 223 -11.26 -20.59 -2.01
C SER A 223 -10.14 -19.71 -2.53
N ALA A 224 -8.96 -20.30 -2.68
CA ALA A 224 -7.83 -19.60 -3.29
C ALA A 224 -8.21 -19.12 -4.69
N ALA A 225 -7.92 -17.86 -5.01
CA ALA A 225 -8.03 -17.34 -6.36
C ALA A 225 -7.04 -18.08 -7.28
N GLY A 226 -7.34 -18.14 -8.57
CA GLY A 226 -6.35 -18.62 -9.53
C GLY A 226 -5.13 -17.69 -9.59
N TRP A 227 -3.94 -18.23 -9.83
CA TRP A 227 -2.70 -17.43 -10.00
C TRP A 227 -2.80 -16.38 -11.12
N ALA A 228 -3.72 -16.55 -12.07
CA ALA A 228 -4.03 -15.56 -13.09
C ALA A 228 -4.52 -14.23 -12.50
N ALA A 229 -5.31 -14.25 -11.42
CA ALA A 229 -5.77 -13.04 -10.74
C ALA A 229 -4.60 -12.27 -10.10
N ILE A 230 -3.61 -12.99 -9.56
CA ILE A 230 -2.39 -12.37 -9.02
C ILE A 230 -1.53 -11.78 -10.14
N GLY A 231 -1.49 -12.45 -11.31
CA GLY A 231 -0.81 -11.92 -12.49
C GLY A 231 -1.38 -10.58 -12.94
N SER A 232 -2.70 -10.41 -12.98
CA SER A 232 -3.33 -9.12 -13.30
C SER A 232 -3.02 -8.04 -12.27
N CYS A 233 -3.05 -8.38 -10.97
CA CYS A 233 -2.62 -7.47 -9.90
C CYS A 233 -1.15 -7.08 -10.04
N ALA A 234 -0.26 -8.00 -10.41
CA ALA A 234 1.16 -7.73 -10.59
C ALA A 234 1.43 -6.77 -11.76
N VAL A 235 0.76 -6.95 -12.89
CA VAL A 235 0.85 -6.03 -14.04
C VAL A 235 0.38 -4.64 -13.64
N GLN A 236 -0.77 -4.54 -12.97
CA GLN A 236 -1.29 -3.28 -12.49
C GLN A 236 -0.33 -2.61 -11.49
N ALA A 237 0.19 -3.36 -10.52
CA ALA A 237 1.16 -2.85 -9.55
C ALA A 237 2.43 -2.32 -10.22
N LEU A 238 2.93 -3.00 -11.23
CA LEU A 238 4.12 -2.58 -11.98
C LEU A 238 3.87 -1.27 -12.72
N ILE A 239 2.72 -1.14 -13.42
CA ILE A 239 2.37 0.08 -14.16
C ILE A 239 2.26 1.27 -13.21
N TYR A 240 1.45 1.15 -12.14
CA TYR A 240 1.25 2.26 -11.20
C TYR A 240 2.54 2.63 -10.45
N THR A 241 3.31 1.65 -10.02
CA THR A 241 4.60 1.89 -9.37
C THR A 241 5.56 2.63 -10.31
N ALA A 242 5.67 2.21 -11.57
CA ALA A 242 6.53 2.87 -12.55
C ALA A 242 6.08 4.31 -12.82
N LEU A 243 4.77 4.56 -12.98
CA LEU A 243 4.22 5.90 -13.17
C LEU A 243 4.45 6.81 -11.97
N LEU A 244 4.20 6.33 -10.74
CA LEU A 244 4.38 7.11 -9.52
C LEU A 244 5.84 7.45 -9.28
N ILE A 245 6.77 6.51 -9.50
CA ILE A 245 8.20 6.76 -9.36
C ILE A 245 8.70 7.70 -10.46
N ALA A 246 8.21 7.58 -11.69
CA ALA A 246 8.55 8.53 -12.76
C ALA A 246 8.06 9.95 -12.43
N ALA A 247 6.84 10.09 -11.91
CA ALA A 247 6.29 11.38 -11.45
C ALA A 247 7.10 11.94 -10.27
N ALA A 248 7.47 11.10 -9.30
CA ALA A 248 8.31 11.47 -8.17
C ALA A 248 9.69 11.98 -8.62
N MET A 249 10.31 11.30 -9.58
CA MET A 249 11.59 11.76 -10.17
C MET A 249 11.42 13.08 -10.90
N PHE A 250 10.36 13.23 -11.70
CA PHE A 250 10.10 14.48 -12.43
C PHE A 250 9.96 15.66 -11.47
N ASP A 251 9.17 15.54 -10.40
CA ASP A 251 9.01 16.58 -9.38
C ASP A 251 10.33 16.89 -8.68
N PHE A 252 11.11 15.86 -8.35
CA PHE A 252 12.39 16.03 -7.67
C PHE A 252 13.46 16.72 -8.55
N TYR A 253 13.43 16.52 -9.88
CA TYR A 253 14.32 17.22 -10.79
C TYR A 253 13.98 18.70 -10.97
N ARG A 254 12.70 19.07 -10.87
CA ARG A 254 12.23 20.46 -10.99
C ARG A 254 12.51 21.31 -9.75
N ARG A 255 12.82 20.69 -8.63
CA ARG A 255 13.18 21.44 -7.41
C ARG A 255 14.58 22.00 -7.48
N ASN A 256 14.67 23.31 -7.25
CA ASN A 256 15.94 23.98 -6.94
C ASN A 256 16.26 23.66 -5.47
N LEU A 257 17.25 22.78 -5.25
CA LEU A 257 17.86 22.47 -3.96
C LEU A 257 19.10 23.33 -3.80
#